data_81cfb2c2923af3b4cc611b5db54dafb9
#
_entry.id   81cfb2c2923af3b4cc611b5db54dafb9
#
_cell.length_a   1.000
_cell.length_b   1.000
_cell.length_c   1.000
_cell.angle_alpha   90.00
_cell.angle_beta   90.00
_cell.angle_gamma   90.00
#
_symmetry.space_group_name_H-M   'P 1'
#
loop_
_entity.id
_entity.type
_entity.pdbx_description
1 polymer ?
#
loop_
_entity_poly.entity_id
_entity_poly.type
_entity_poly.pdbx_seq_one_letter_code
_entity_poly.pdbx_strand_id
1 'polypeptide(L)'
;MGRVGCTRPAAGWHTGLPRPPAERGSGPPRPGPRSPSHLGGNLPSVPVLSEVLTALDALWPPERAEGWDAVGTVCGDPDAEVRRVLFAVDPVQEIVDEAVQLGADLLVTHHPLYLRGTTTVAASTFKGKVVHTLIKHDIALHVAHTNADTADPGVSDALAGALDLRILGPLVPDPSDPEGRRGLGRICELPHPMTLAEFASYAAARLPATAQGIRAAGDPEREIRTVAVSGGSGDSLFDDVRAAGADAFLTADLRHHPASEATQHTGGSPLALLDAAHWATEWPWCEQAAAQLDAVSDRHGWGLRTHVSRTVTDPWTAHAASTPLFTPTHTTGAPR
;
A
#
# COMPACT_ATOMS: atom_id res chain seq x y z
N MET A 1 33.76 2.64 -53.67
CA MET A 1 34.08 3.92 -54.38
C MET A 1 33.09 4.96 -53.93
N GLY A 2 33.55 6.17 -53.55
CA GLY A 2 32.71 7.32 -53.27
C GLY A 2 32.79 7.82 -51.81
N ARG A 3 33.89 8.48 -51.43
CA ARG A 3 33.97 9.36 -50.25
C ARG A 3 33.36 10.72 -50.60
N VAL A 4 32.47 11.26 -49.74
CA VAL A 4 32.08 12.67 -49.82
C VAL A 4 32.47 13.30 -48.49
N GLY A 5 33.38 14.27 -48.54
CA GLY A 5 33.84 15.06 -47.43
C GLY A 5 32.88 16.23 -47.16
N CYS A 6 32.73 16.59 -45.91
CA CYS A 6 31.99 17.77 -45.49
C CYS A 6 32.92 18.72 -44.71
N THR A 7 33.14 19.91 -45.26
CA THR A 7 33.97 20.97 -44.74
C THR A 7 33.18 21.83 -43.69
N ARG A 8 33.85 22.16 -42.59
CA ARG A 8 33.36 23.13 -41.57
C ARG A 8 33.70 24.58 -42.01
N PRO A 9 32.85 25.56 -41.67
CA PRO A 9 33.31 26.97 -41.61
C PRO A 9 33.64 27.38 -40.18
N ALA A 10 34.67 28.22 -40.07
CA ALA A 10 35.20 28.80 -38.85
C ALA A 10 34.35 29.96 -38.33
N ALA A 11 34.18 30.06 -36.98
CA ALA A 11 33.54 31.18 -36.33
C ALA A 11 34.57 32.23 -35.88
N GLY A 12 34.32 33.48 -36.25
CA GLY A 12 35.16 34.64 -35.91
C GLY A 12 34.90 35.17 -34.51
N TRP A 13 35.95 35.61 -33.82
CA TRP A 13 35.94 36.25 -32.54
C TRP A 13 35.78 37.75 -32.68
N HIS A 14 34.79 38.39 -32.00
CA HIS A 14 34.70 39.82 -31.84
C HIS A 14 35.13 40.21 -30.40
N THR A 15 36.19 41.02 -30.31
CA THR A 15 36.71 41.66 -29.11
C THR A 15 35.94 42.95 -28.85
N GLY A 16 35.25 43.05 -27.68
CA GLY A 16 34.62 44.27 -27.22
C GLY A 16 35.45 44.91 -26.09
N LEU A 17 35.73 46.20 -26.26
CA LEU A 17 36.49 47.05 -25.32
C LEU A 17 35.63 47.47 -24.12
N PRO A 18 36.26 47.74 -22.90
CA PRO A 18 35.54 48.08 -21.68
C PRO A 18 35.07 49.56 -21.65
N ARG A 19 33.89 49.83 -21.04
CA ARG A 19 33.35 51.15 -20.75
C ARG A 19 33.93 51.72 -19.41
N PRO A 20 34.06 53.06 -19.30
CA PRO A 20 34.57 53.73 -18.09
C PRO A 20 33.51 53.78 -16.97
N PRO A 21 33.90 53.97 -15.69
CA PRO A 21 33.03 53.96 -14.54
C PRO A 21 32.20 55.26 -14.40
N ALA A 22 30.94 55.11 -13.99
CA ALA A 22 30.02 56.23 -13.70
C ALA A 22 30.26 56.82 -12.29
N GLU A 23 30.21 58.13 -12.17
CA GLU A 23 30.36 58.90 -10.94
C GLU A 23 29.24 58.64 -9.91
N ARG A 24 29.59 58.56 -8.62
CA ARG A 24 28.67 58.34 -7.50
C ARG A 24 28.14 59.70 -6.99
N GLY A 25 26.85 59.93 -7.18
CA GLY A 25 26.15 61.01 -6.49
C GLY A 25 25.77 60.62 -5.06
N SER A 26 26.05 61.52 -4.10
CA SER A 26 25.70 61.43 -2.68
C SER A 26 24.18 61.64 -2.48
N GLY A 27 23.47 60.60 -2.13
CA GLY A 27 22.04 60.68 -1.72
C GLY A 27 21.90 60.78 -0.19
N PRO A 28 20.72 61.17 0.32
CA PRO A 28 20.49 61.41 1.76
C PRO A 28 20.50 60.13 2.58
N PRO A 29 20.77 60.22 3.92
CA PRO A 29 20.95 59.04 4.78
C PRO A 29 19.69 58.20 4.88
N ARG A 30 19.85 56.88 4.76
CA ARG A 30 18.78 55.86 4.91
C ARG A 30 18.34 55.79 6.37
N PRO A 31 17.04 55.65 6.67
CA PRO A 31 16.54 55.33 8.00
C PRO A 31 17.06 53.95 8.44
N GLY A 32 17.47 53.89 9.72
CA GLY A 32 18.03 52.66 10.32
C GLY A 32 17.11 51.44 10.25
N PRO A 33 17.68 50.26 10.43
CA PRO A 33 16.94 49.00 10.30
C PRO A 33 15.84 48.94 11.38
N ARG A 34 14.58 48.87 10.93
CA ARG A 34 13.46 48.47 11.80
C ARG A 34 13.68 47.00 12.19
N SER A 35 13.67 46.71 13.46
CA SER A 35 13.63 45.35 13.98
C SER A 35 12.48 44.58 13.33
N PRO A 36 12.72 43.37 12.81
CA PRO A 36 11.62 42.56 12.27
C PRO A 36 10.73 42.14 13.43
N SER A 37 9.48 42.61 13.43
CA SER A 37 8.40 42.07 14.26
C SER A 37 8.26 40.58 13.88
N HIS A 38 8.50 39.68 14.84
CA HIS A 38 8.26 38.26 14.72
C HIS A 38 6.75 37.97 14.53
N LEU A 39 6.30 37.99 13.29
CA LEU A 39 5.13 37.26 12.81
C LEU A 39 5.59 36.30 11.72
N GLY A 40 6.50 35.42 12.11
CA GLY A 40 6.98 34.36 11.24
C GLY A 40 6.26 33.06 11.60
N GLY A 41 5.04 32.84 11.09
CA GLY A 41 4.61 31.49 10.84
C GLY A 41 5.57 30.89 9.82
N ASN A 42 6.38 29.89 10.21
CA ASN A 42 7.22 29.16 9.28
C ASN A 42 6.33 28.60 8.18
N LEU A 43 6.55 28.99 6.93
CA LEU A 43 5.93 28.32 5.80
C LEU A 43 6.36 26.84 5.86
N PRO A 44 5.45 25.89 5.57
CA PRO A 44 5.78 24.49 5.54
C PRO A 44 7.00 24.27 4.63
N SER A 45 7.95 23.46 5.07
CA SER A 45 9.08 23.05 4.24
C SER A 45 8.60 22.02 3.21
N VAL A 46 9.28 21.97 2.06
CA VAL A 46 9.06 20.91 1.07
C VAL A 46 10.19 19.92 1.21
N PRO A 47 9.90 18.66 1.59
CA PRO A 47 10.94 17.65 1.71
C PRO A 47 11.40 17.17 0.33
N VAL A 48 12.62 16.63 0.26
CA VAL A 48 13.08 15.86 -0.90
C VAL A 48 12.70 14.39 -0.74
N LEU A 49 12.70 13.65 -1.85
CA LEU A 49 12.28 12.24 -1.88
C LEU A 49 13.04 11.39 -0.85
N SER A 50 14.35 11.55 -0.73
CA SER A 50 15.15 10.78 0.25
C SER A 50 14.73 11.00 1.70
N GLU A 51 14.25 12.18 2.07
CA GLU A 51 13.72 12.46 3.42
C GLU A 51 12.39 11.73 3.63
N VAL A 52 11.50 11.75 2.62
CA VAL A 52 10.20 11.05 2.67
C VAL A 52 10.42 9.54 2.73
N LEU A 53 11.34 9.00 1.91
CA LEU A 53 11.68 7.56 1.93
C LEU A 53 12.23 7.14 3.30
N THR A 54 13.10 7.94 3.91
CA THR A 54 13.60 7.68 5.27
C THR A 54 12.46 7.60 6.29
N ALA A 55 11.44 8.44 6.14
CA ALA A 55 10.28 8.41 7.01
C ALA A 55 9.39 7.17 6.76
N LEU A 56 9.22 6.76 5.50
CA LEU A 56 8.48 5.54 5.14
C LEU A 56 9.21 4.29 5.65
N ASP A 57 10.53 4.22 5.50
CA ASP A 57 11.36 3.13 6.02
C ASP A 57 11.33 3.06 7.56
N ALA A 58 11.14 4.18 8.24
CA ALA A 58 10.96 4.18 9.70
C ALA A 58 9.57 3.66 10.12
N LEU A 59 8.54 3.85 9.29
CA LEU A 59 7.21 3.27 9.51
C LEU A 59 7.18 1.77 9.18
N TRP A 60 7.80 1.39 8.08
CA TRP A 60 7.84 0.01 7.55
C TRP A 60 9.28 -0.38 7.20
N PRO A 61 10.10 -0.77 8.19
CA PRO A 61 11.52 -1.06 7.99
C PRO A 61 11.73 -2.16 6.93
N PRO A 62 12.53 -1.89 5.87
CA PRO A 62 12.76 -2.86 4.78
C PRO A 62 13.37 -4.19 5.24
N GLU A 63 14.16 -4.18 6.33
CA GLU A 63 14.76 -5.39 6.91
C GLU A 63 13.76 -6.36 7.52
N ARG A 64 12.48 -5.96 7.62
CA ARG A 64 11.39 -6.82 8.11
C ARG A 64 10.59 -7.47 6.98
N ALA A 65 10.93 -7.15 5.74
CA ALA A 65 10.33 -7.83 4.59
C ALA A 65 10.76 -9.31 4.55
N GLU A 66 9.87 -10.15 4.03
CA GLU A 66 10.19 -11.55 3.77
C GLU A 66 11.37 -11.66 2.78
N GLY A 67 12.22 -12.68 2.97
CA GLY A 67 13.46 -12.83 2.20
C GLY A 67 13.28 -13.05 0.69
N TRP A 68 12.06 -13.33 0.25
CA TRP A 68 11.69 -13.48 -1.16
C TRP A 68 11.09 -12.21 -1.77
N ASP A 69 10.81 -11.20 -0.96
CA ASP A 69 10.08 -9.99 -1.34
C ASP A 69 10.98 -8.94 -2.03
N ALA A 70 10.36 -7.90 -2.59
CA ALA A 70 11.03 -6.81 -3.28
C ALA A 70 10.39 -5.47 -2.90
N VAL A 71 10.73 -4.99 -1.71
CA VAL A 71 10.27 -3.70 -1.17
C VAL A 71 11.25 -2.56 -1.48
N GLY A 72 10.82 -1.32 -1.26
CA GLY A 72 11.64 -0.13 -1.43
C GLY A 72 11.39 0.60 -2.75
N THR A 73 12.32 1.49 -3.13
CA THR A 73 12.14 2.39 -4.27
C THR A 73 12.44 1.70 -5.59
N VAL A 74 11.47 1.72 -6.51
CA VAL A 74 11.56 1.16 -7.87
C VAL A 74 12.16 2.17 -8.85
N CYS A 75 11.73 3.43 -8.77
CA CYS A 75 12.25 4.54 -9.55
C CYS A 75 11.99 5.87 -8.83
N GLY A 76 12.78 6.89 -9.14
CA GLY A 76 12.67 8.24 -8.57
C GLY A 76 14.05 8.87 -8.42
N ASP A 77 14.09 10.20 -8.38
CA ASP A 77 15.29 10.98 -8.08
C ASP A 77 15.28 11.33 -6.57
N PRO A 78 16.28 10.89 -5.77
CA PRO A 78 16.31 11.12 -4.34
C PRO A 78 16.32 12.60 -3.94
N ASP A 79 16.79 13.49 -4.82
CA ASP A 79 16.87 14.92 -4.59
C ASP A 79 15.63 15.70 -5.09
N ALA A 80 14.66 15.03 -5.71
CA ALA A 80 13.42 15.65 -6.18
C ALA A 80 12.54 16.09 -5.01
N GLU A 81 11.91 17.28 -5.12
CA GLU A 81 10.91 17.73 -4.13
C GLU A 81 9.65 16.88 -4.19
N VAL A 82 9.10 16.55 -3.01
CA VAL A 82 7.83 15.82 -2.86
C VAL A 82 6.79 16.71 -2.20
N ARG A 83 5.66 16.90 -2.85
CA ARG A 83 4.51 17.71 -2.37
C ARG A 83 3.22 16.91 -2.28
N ARG A 84 3.04 15.93 -3.18
CA ARG A 84 1.85 15.08 -3.26
C ARG A 84 2.25 13.61 -3.35
N VAL A 85 1.62 12.83 -2.50
CA VAL A 85 1.83 11.38 -2.42
C VAL A 85 0.51 10.67 -2.68
N LEU A 86 0.49 9.74 -3.63
CA LEU A 86 -0.65 8.86 -3.89
C LEU A 86 -0.38 7.49 -3.28
N PHE A 87 -1.31 6.96 -2.50
CA PHE A 87 -1.31 5.59 -1.99
C PHE A 87 -2.27 4.72 -2.77
N ALA A 88 -1.84 3.51 -3.12
CA ALA A 88 -2.66 2.51 -3.81
C ALA A 88 -2.20 1.09 -3.44
N VAL A 89 -3.02 0.08 -3.75
CA VAL A 89 -2.61 -1.33 -3.55
C VAL A 89 -1.68 -1.76 -4.67
N ASP A 90 -2.06 -1.57 -5.93
CA ASP A 90 -1.39 -2.13 -7.10
C ASP A 90 -0.71 -1.07 -7.96
N PRO A 91 0.52 -1.31 -8.45
CA PRO A 91 1.21 -0.45 -9.41
C PRO A 91 0.79 -0.74 -10.86
N VAL A 92 -0.50 -0.57 -11.17
CA VAL A 92 -1.07 -0.77 -12.51
C VAL A 92 -1.16 0.54 -13.29
N GLN A 93 -1.36 0.47 -14.62
CA GLN A 93 -1.36 1.66 -15.47
C GLN A 93 -2.45 2.67 -15.09
N GLU A 94 -3.62 2.21 -14.67
CA GLU A 94 -4.73 3.05 -14.24
C GLU A 94 -4.36 3.91 -13.02
N ILE A 95 -3.64 3.33 -12.07
CA ILE A 95 -3.12 4.05 -10.89
C ILE A 95 -2.02 5.06 -11.29
N VAL A 96 -1.16 4.69 -12.24
CA VAL A 96 -0.14 5.61 -12.76
C VAL A 96 -0.78 6.78 -13.51
N ASP A 97 -1.82 6.51 -14.30
CA ASP A 97 -2.57 7.57 -15.00
C ASP A 97 -3.28 8.50 -14.00
N GLU A 98 -3.81 7.97 -12.89
CA GLU A 98 -4.36 8.75 -11.77
C GLU A 98 -3.26 9.61 -11.10
N ALA A 99 -2.07 9.04 -10.83
CA ALA A 99 -0.94 9.76 -10.28
C ALA A 99 -0.52 10.94 -11.15
N VAL A 100 -0.46 10.74 -12.48
CA VAL A 100 -0.17 11.80 -13.47
C VAL A 100 -1.24 12.89 -13.44
N GLN A 101 -2.53 12.53 -13.43
CA GLN A 101 -3.65 13.50 -13.39
C GLN A 101 -3.66 14.30 -12.09
N LEU A 102 -3.34 13.66 -10.97
CA LEU A 102 -3.21 14.30 -9.66
C LEU A 102 -2.00 15.24 -9.61
N GLY A 103 -0.99 15.02 -10.46
CA GLY A 103 0.33 15.63 -10.37
C GLY A 103 1.03 15.17 -9.09
N ALA A 104 0.98 13.88 -8.79
CA ALA A 104 1.71 13.27 -7.69
C ALA A 104 3.21 13.27 -7.98
N ASP A 105 4.02 13.44 -6.94
CA ASP A 105 5.49 13.36 -7.01
C ASP A 105 5.98 11.96 -6.57
N LEU A 106 5.17 11.27 -5.75
CA LEU A 106 5.44 9.94 -5.24
C LEU A 106 4.17 9.08 -5.29
N LEU A 107 4.29 7.88 -5.82
CA LEU A 107 3.34 6.79 -5.71
C LEU A 107 3.87 5.76 -4.70
N VAL A 108 3.12 5.47 -3.66
CA VAL A 108 3.39 4.39 -2.71
C VAL A 108 2.40 3.28 -2.95
N THR A 109 2.90 2.08 -3.24
CA THR A 109 2.04 0.91 -3.43
C THR A 109 2.35 -0.18 -2.41
N HIS A 110 1.32 -0.97 -2.08
CA HIS A 110 1.50 -2.17 -1.29
C HIS A 110 2.20 -3.24 -2.13
N HIS A 111 1.66 -3.59 -3.27
CA HIS A 111 2.23 -4.62 -4.14
C HIS A 111 3.47 -4.16 -4.89
N PRO A 112 4.49 -5.05 -5.02
CA PRO A 112 5.68 -4.76 -5.79
C PRO A 112 5.44 -4.86 -7.30
N LEU A 113 5.90 -3.87 -8.06
CA LEU A 113 5.91 -3.95 -9.51
C LEU A 113 6.86 -5.05 -10.01
N TYR A 114 7.99 -5.21 -9.35
CA TYR A 114 9.04 -6.19 -9.70
C TYR A 114 9.35 -7.09 -8.51
N LEU A 115 8.60 -8.17 -8.37
CA LEU A 115 8.88 -9.21 -7.38
C LEU A 115 10.08 -10.09 -7.77
N ARG A 116 10.42 -10.12 -9.04
CA ARG A 116 11.57 -10.85 -9.60
C ARG A 116 12.40 -9.91 -10.45
N GLY A 117 13.70 -10.22 -10.58
CA GLY A 117 14.61 -9.45 -11.43
C GLY A 117 14.06 -9.26 -12.85
N THR A 118 14.28 -8.09 -13.42
CA THR A 118 13.88 -7.75 -14.79
C THR A 118 15.07 -7.46 -15.65
N THR A 119 14.97 -7.78 -16.94
CA THR A 119 16.02 -7.50 -17.95
C THR A 119 15.61 -6.39 -18.90
N THR A 120 14.40 -5.86 -18.78
CA THR A 120 13.89 -4.80 -19.66
C THR A 120 12.85 -3.92 -18.93
N VAL A 121 12.89 -2.63 -19.21
CA VAL A 121 11.88 -1.64 -18.86
C VAL A 121 11.24 -1.02 -20.08
N ALA A 122 11.26 -1.73 -21.22
CA ALA A 122 10.67 -1.25 -22.48
C ALA A 122 9.16 -1.03 -22.31
N ALA A 123 8.65 0.12 -22.79
CA ALA A 123 7.23 0.50 -22.69
C ALA A 123 6.28 -0.41 -23.49
N SER A 124 6.82 -1.37 -24.25
CA SER A 124 6.06 -2.43 -24.93
C SER A 124 5.60 -3.56 -23.99
N THR A 125 6.11 -3.62 -22.74
CA THR A 125 5.67 -4.53 -21.70
C THR A 125 4.79 -3.79 -20.70
N PHE A 126 3.90 -4.50 -20.01
CA PHE A 126 3.05 -3.92 -18.97
C PHE A 126 3.87 -3.17 -17.91
N LYS A 127 4.81 -3.85 -17.25
CA LYS A 127 5.64 -3.28 -16.18
C LYS A 127 6.57 -2.18 -16.69
N GLY A 128 7.13 -2.37 -17.88
CA GLY A 128 7.97 -1.36 -18.54
C GLY A 128 7.20 -0.10 -18.88
N LYS A 129 5.92 -0.20 -19.30
CA LYS A 129 5.06 0.95 -19.57
C LYS A 129 4.82 1.75 -18.28
N VAL A 130 4.53 1.09 -17.17
CA VAL A 130 4.37 1.72 -15.85
C VAL A 130 5.61 2.55 -15.49
N VAL A 131 6.79 1.92 -15.43
CA VAL A 131 8.06 2.62 -15.09
C VAL A 131 8.35 3.75 -16.08
N HIS A 132 8.15 3.51 -17.38
CA HIS A 132 8.41 4.52 -18.40
C HIS A 132 7.50 5.74 -18.26
N THR A 133 6.23 5.54 -17.90
CA THR A 133 5.30 6.63 -17.64
C THR A 133 5.70 7.40 -16.39
N LEU A 134 6.00 6.72 -15.29
CA LEU A 134 6.42 7.34 -14.03
C LEU A 134 7.66 8.22 -14.22
N ILE A 135 8.72 7.68 -14.85
CA ILE A 135 9.97 8.44 -15.08
C ILE A 135 9.72 9.66 -15.98
N LYS A 136 8.87 9.54 -17.01
CA LYS A 136 8.54 10.67 -17.90
C LYS A 136 7.78 11.82 -17.23
N HIS A 137 7.11 11.52 -16.13
CA HIS A 137 6.33 12.49 -15.37
C HIS A 137 6.96 12.86 -14.02
N ASP A 138 8.25 12.48 -13.84
CA ASP A 138 9.02 12.75 -12.61
C ASP A 138 8.33 12.23 -11.34
N ILE A 139 7.63 11.08 -11.44
CA ILE A 139 6.93 10.43 -10.33
C ILE A 139 7.78 9.26 -9.82
N ALA A 140 8.12 9.28 -8.53
CA ALA A 140 8.76 8.16 -7.86
C ALA A 140 7.76 7.04 -7.57
N LEU A 141 8.24 5.79 -7.51
CA LEU A 141 7.49 4.62 -7.05
C LEU A 141 8.22 3.97 -5.88
N HIS A 142 7.54 3.86 -4.75
CA HIS A 142 8.00 3.14 -3.56
C HIS A 142 7.01 2.03 -3.19
N VAL A 143 7.54 0.90 -2.71
CA VAL A 143 6.79 -0.31 -2.37
C VAL A 143 6.97 -0.62 -0.89
N ALA A 144 5.86 -0.80 -0.17
CA ALA A 144 5.82 -1.33 1.19
C ALA A 144 4.84 -2.52 1.22
N HIS A 145 5.38 -3.73 1.19
CA HIS A 145 4.64 -4.99 1.04
C HIS A 145 4.71 -5.81 2.35
N THR A 146 5.45 -6.91 2.38
CA THR A 146 5.50 -7.76 3.60
C THR A 146 6.10 -7.06 4.82
N ASN A 147 6.92 -6.02 4.64
CA ASN A 147 7.36 -5.16 5.74
C ASN A 147 6.20 -4.31 6.32
N ALA A 148 5.19 -3.96 5.51
CA ALA A 148 3.98 -3.32 5.99
C ALA A 148 3.00 -4.32 6.61
N ASP A 149 2.97 -5.59 6.14
CA ASP A 149 2.16 -6.66 6.73
C ASP A 149 2.58 -6.96 8.17
N THR A 150 3.88 -6.95 8.45
CA THR A 150 4.43 -7.27 9.78
C THR A 150 4.45 -6.08 10.73
N ALA A 151 4.18 -4.86 10.27
CA ALA A 151 4.23 -3.64 11.05
C ALA A 151 3.17 -3.58 12.16
N ASP A 152 3.36 -2.64 13.11
CA ASP A 152 2.39 -2.27 14.14
C ASP A 152 2.27 -0.72 14.20
N PRO A 153 1.15 -0.14 13.69
CA PRO A 153 0.08 -0.82 12.97
C PRO A 153 0.47 -1.14 11.51
N GLY A 154 0.01 -2.30 11.00
CA GLY A 154 0.24 -2.80 9.64
C GLY A 154 -1.04 -3.04 8.85
N VAL A 155 -0.94 -3.83 7.77
CA VAL A 155 -2.04 -4.12 6.85
C VAL A 155 -3.21 -4.82 7.56
N SER A 156 -2.93 -5.82 8.39
CA SER A 156 -3.97 -6.56 9.12
C SER A 156 -4.60 -5.75 10.25
N ASP A 157 -3.91 -4.73 10.79
CA ASP A 157 -4.51 -3.76 11.72
C ASP A 157 -5.52 -2.87 11.01
N ALA A 158 -5.20 -2.41 9.82
CA ALA A 158 -6.11 -1.62 9.00
C ALA A 158 -7.35 -2.41 8.60
N LEU A 159 -7.18 -3.69 8.22
CA LEU A 159 -8.28 -4.61 7.93
C LEU A 159 -9.17 -4.82 9.16
N ALA A 160 -8.57 -5.08 10.33
CA ALA A 160 -9.30 -5.24 11.58
C ALA A 160 -10.07 -3.96 11.94
N GLY A 161 -9.43 -2.79 11.77
CA GLY A 161 -10.05 -1.47 11.99
C GLY A 161 -11.24 -1.20 11.06
N ALA A 162 -11.12 -1.52 9.77
CA ALA A 162 -12.21 -1.40 8.80
C ALA A 162 -13.42 -2.28 9.17
N LEU A 163 -13.17 -3.41 9.81
CA LEU A 163 -14.19 -4.35 10.30
C LEU A 163 -14.67 -4.03 11.74
N ASP A 164 -14.19 -2.96 12.37
CA ASP A 164 -14.53 -2.59 13.74
C ASP A 164 -14.25 -3.73 14.75
N LEU A 165 -13.14 -4.45 14.56
CA LEU A 165 -12.72 -5.57 15.39
C LEU A 165 -11.78 -5.11 16.50
N ARG A 166 -11.89 -5.72 17.67
CA ARG A 166 -10.95 -5.52 18.77
C ARG A 166 -9.73 -6.43 18.62
N ILE A 167 -8.58 -5.88 18.29
CA ILE A 167 -7.33 -6.61 18.16
C ILE A 167 -6.88 -7.14 19.52
N LEU A 168 -6.52 -8.43 19.57
CA LEU A 168 -5.98 -9.13 20.74
C LEU A 168 -4.46 -9.29 20.66
N GLY A 169 -3.92 -9.40 19.45
CA GLY A 169 -2.49 -9.55 19.17
C GLY A 169 -2.21 -10.04 17.75
N PRO A 170 -0.94 -10.18 17.37
CA PRO A 170 -0.58 -10.77 16.08
C PRO A 170 -0.93 -12.27 16.03
N LEU A 171 -1.32 -12.76 14.85
CA LEU A 171 -1.58 -14.18 14.61
C LEU A 171 -0.26 -14.97 14.62
N VAL A 172 0.74 -14.49 13.89
CA VAL A 172 2.11 -15.01 13.89
C VAL A 172 3.03 -13.89 14.40
N PRO A 173 3.41 -13.92 15.70
CA PRO A 173 4.28 -12.91 16.28
C PRO A 173 5.65 -12.86 15.61
N ASP A 174 6.19 -11.66 15.39
CA ASP A 174 7.59 -11.46 15.00
C ASP A 174 8.50 -11.76 16.20
N PRO A 175 9.33 -12.81 16.15
CA PRO A 175 10.19 -13.18 17.27
C PRO A 175 11.27 -12.12 17.61
N SER A 176 11.52 -11.18 16.71
CA SER A 176 12.44 -10.07 16.93
C SER A 176 11.80 -8.85 17.60
N ASP A 177 10.48 -8.87 17.80
CA ASP A 177 9.76 -7.78 18.46
C ASP A 177 9.63 -8.04 19.98
N PRO A 178 10.37 -7.30 20.83
CA PRO A 178 10.33 -7.50 22.28
C PRO A 178 8.99 -7.08 22.90
N GLU A 179 8.20 -6.28 22.20
CA GLU A 179 6.88 -5.81 22.68
C GLU A 179 5.76 -6.76 22.26
N GLY A 180 6.02 -7.71 21.35
CA GLY A 180 5.07 -8.72 20.89
C GLY A 180 3.86 -8.17 20.15
N ARG A 181 3.98 -6.99 19.54
CA ARG A 181 2.88 -6.33 18.82
C ARG A 181 2.96 -6.54 17.32
N ARG A 182 4.18 -6.75 16.79
CA ARG A 182 4.43 -6.97 15.37
C ARG A 182 4.26 -8.43 14.99
N GLY A 183 3.91 -8.65 13.72
CA GLY A 183 3.77 -9.98 13.15
C GLY A 183 2.70 -10.05 12.08
N LEU A 184 2.58 -11.20 11.43
CA LEU A 184 1.62 -11.43 10.36
C LEU A 184 0.21 -11.68 10.92
N GLY A 185 -0.79 -11.14 10.25
CA GLY A 185 -2.18 -11.30 10.64
C GLY A 185 -2.50 -10.73 12.02
N ARG A 186 -3.77 -10.76 12.39
CA ARG A 186 -4.24 -10.37 13.73
C ARG A 186 -5.27 -11.36 14.25
N ILE A 187 -5.23 -11.63 15.54
CA ILE A 187 -6.31 -12.29 16.26
C ILE A 187 -7.19 -11.19 16.82
N CYS A 188 -8.48 -11.30 16.58
CA CYS A 188 -9.45 -10.26 16.92
C CYS A 188 -10.68 -10.86 17.61
N GLU A 189 -11.40 -10.00 18.33
CA GLU A 189 -12.73 -10.29 18.87
C GLU A 189 -13.77 -9.44 18.14
N LEU A 190 -14.90 -10.06 17.81
CA LEU A 190 -16.04 -9.37 17.21
C LEU A 190 -16.67 -8.40 18.23
N PRO A 191 -17.31 -7.30 17.78
CA PRO A 191 -18.01 -6.37 18.67
C PRO A 191 -19.14 -7.04 19.45
N HIS A 192 -19.73 -8.08 18.91
CA HIS A 192 -20.69 -8.99 19.54
C HIS A 192 -20.67 -10.33 18.77
N PRO A 193 -21.09 -11.44 19.40
CA PRO A 193 -21.18 -12.73 18.70
C PRO A 193 -22.12 -12.65 17.51
N MET A 194 -21.74 -13.26 16.40
CA MET A 194 -22.49 -13.35 15.14
C MET A 194 -22.47 -14.78 14.63
N THR A 195 -23.47 -15.19 13.87
CA THR A 195 -23.33 -16.40 13.04
C THR A 195 -22.33 -16.18 11.92
N LEU A 196 -21.78 -17.23 11.34
CA LEU A 196 -20.87 -17.13 10.18
C LEU A 196 -21.51 -16.37 9.02
N ALA A 197 -22.79 -16.61 8.75
CA ALA A 197 -23.54 -15.92 7.70
C ALA A 197 -23.69 -14.40 8.00
N GLU A 198 -24.00 -14.05 9.26
CA GLU A 198 -24.08 -12.66 9.70
C GLU A 198 -22.71 -11.98 9.60
N PHE A 199 -21.63 -12.64 10.05
CA PHE A 199 -20.29 -12.07 9.98
C PHE A 199 -19.81 -11.89 8.53
N ALA A 200 -20.12 -12.82 7.62
CA ALA A 200 -19.83 -12.65 6.19
C ALA A 200 -20.54 -11.41 5.61
N SER A 201 -21.81 -11.22 5.97
CA SER A 201 -22.59 -10.04 5.54
C SER A 201 -22.08 -8.75 6.18
N TYR A 202 -21.71 -8.80 7.46
CA TYR A 202 -21.12 -7.69 8.21
C TYR A 202 -19.80 -7.23 7.59
N ALA A 203 -18.91 -8.16 7.25
CA ALA A 203 -17.63 -7.85 6.62
C ALA A 203 -17.83 -7.33 5.19
N ALA A 204 -18.72 -7.94 4.40
CA ALA A 204 -19.01 -7.47 3.05
C ALA A 204 -19.60 -6.05 3.00
N ALA A 205 -20.30 -5.62 4.04
CA ALA A 205 -20.83 -4.25 4.13
C ALA A 205 -19.78 -3.21 4.52
N ARG A 206 -18.61 -3.61 5.01
CA ARG A 206 -17.54 -2.73 5.52
C ARG A 206 -16.30 -2.67 4.65
N LEU A 207 -16.02 -3.72 3.91
CA LEU A 207 -14.91 -3.74 2.96
C LEU A 207 -15.31 -3.04 1.64
N PRO A 208 -14.34 -2.53 0.88
CA PRO A 208 -14.60 -1.98 -0.44
C PRO A 208 -15.34 -2.98 -1.34
N ALA A 209 -16.32 -2.49 -2.09
CA ALA A 209 -17.13 -3.33 -2.96
C ALA A 209 -16.29 -3.88 -4.13
N THR A 210 -16.36 -5.19 -4.35
CA THR A 210 -15.75 -5.90 -5.46
C THR A 210 -16.75 -6.85 -6.11
N ALA A 211 -16.44 -7.33 -7.31
CA ALA A 211 -17.32 -8.27 -8.00
C ALA A 211 -17.44 -9.61 -7.25
N GLN A 212 -16.40 -10.03 -6.53
CA GLN A 212 -16.39 -11.29 -5.77
C GLN A 212 -17.25 -11.21 -4.50
N GLY A 213 -17.22 -10.07 -3.78
CA GLY A 213 -17.76 -9.99 -2.43
C GLY A 213 -17.00 -10.90 -1.47
N ILE A 214 -17.72 -11.59 -0.56
CA ILE A 214 -17.13 -12.54 0.40
C ILE A 214 -17.80 -13.91 0.25
N ARG A 215 -16.98 -14.94 0.11
CA ARG A 215 -17.42 -16.35 0.17
C ARG A 215 -17.13 -16.89 1.57
N ALA A 216 -18.03 -17.67 2.14
CA ALA A 216 -17.83 -18.32 3.43
C ALA A 216 -17.86 -19.84 3.29
N ALA A 217 -17.04 -20.54 4.07
CA ALA A 217 -17.02 -21.98 4.18
C ALA A 217 -17.13 -22.39 5.66
N GLY A 218 -18.05 -23.30 5.95
CA GLY A 218 -18.41 -23.76 7.31
C GLY A 218 -19.92 -23.77 7.48
N ASP A 219 -20.38 -24.09 8.70
CA ASP A 219 -21.80 -24.04 9.05
C ASP A 219 -22.24 -22.56 9.16
N PRO A 220 -23.18 -22.08 8.33
CA PRO A 220 -23.64 -20.69 8.34
C PRO A 220 -24.24 -20.24 9.67
N GLU A 221 -24.81 -21.17 10.45
CA GLU A 221 -25.42 -20.89 11.77
C GLU A 221 -24.42 -20.97 12.92
N ARG A 222 -23.17 -21.34 12.65
CA ARG A 222 -22.14 -21.42 13.68
C ARG A 222 -21.87 -20.04 14.28
N GLU A 223 -21.91 -19.94 15.62
CA GLU A 223 -21.55 -18.73 16.33
C GLU A 223 -20.04 -18.47 16.24
N ILE A 224 -19.66 -17.24 15.88
CA ILE A 224 -18.30 -16.71 15.80
C ILE A 224 -18.16 -15.61 16.84
N ARG A 225 -17.10 -15.68 17.66
CA ARG A 225 -16.71 -14.66 18.66
C ARG A 225 -15.33 -14.11 18.37
N THR A 226 -14.41 -15.00 18.00
CA THR A 226 -13.01 -14.68 17.68
C THR A 226 -12.74 -14.96 16.22
N VAL A 227 -12.01 -14.05 15.58
CA VAL A 227 -11.62 -14.17 14.18
C VAL A 227 -10.15 -13.84 14.01
N ALA A 228 -9.43 -14.67 13.26
CA ALA A 228 -8.16 -14.26 12.70
C ALA A 228 -8.40 -13.48 11.40
N VAL A 229 -7.64 -12.42 11.17
CA VAL A 229 -7.67 -11.67 9.91
C VAL A 229 -6.26 -11.54 9.33
N SER A 230 -6.15 -11.65 8.01
CA SER A 230 -4.91 -11.37 7.28
C SER A 230 -5.26 -10.73 5.94
N GLY A 231 -4.66 -9.57 5.65
CA GLY A 231 -4.73 -8.98 4.30
C GLY A 231 -4.06 -9.91 3.30
N GLY A 232 -4.54 -9.90 2.05
CA GLY A 232 -4.00 -10.71 0.98
C GLY A 232 -4.19 -12.22 1.16
N SER A 233 -3.29 -13.01 0.57
CA SER A 233 -3.37 -14.48 0.52
C SER A 233 -2.95 -15.12 1.84
N GLY A 234 -3.85 -15.81 2.52
CA GLY A 234 -3.63 -16.34 3.87
C GLY A 234 -3.70 -17.86 4.02
N ASP A 235 -3.76 -18.65 2.94
CA ASP A 235 -3.91 -20.11 3.06
C ASP A 235 -2.69 -20.81 3.73
N SER A 236 -1.55 -20.15 3.81
CA SER A 236 -0.37 -20.63 4.55
C SER A 236 -0.51 -20.51 6.07
N LEU A 237 -1.48 -19.73 6.58
CA LEU A 237 -1.66 -19.43 8.00
C LEU A 237 -2.68 -20.32 8.71
N PHE A 238 -3.27 -21.34 8.04
CA PHE A 238 -4.31 -22.17 8.63
C PHE A 238 -3.89 -22.86 9.93
N ASP A 239 -2.65 -23.32 10.03
CA ASP A 239 -2.16 -23.98 11.23
C ASP A 239 -2.00 -23.00 12.40
N ASP A 240 -1.55 -21.78 12.12
CA ASP A 240 -1.43 -20.70 13.11
C ASP A 240 -2.81 -20.28 13.63
N VAL A 241 -3.80 -20.15 12.73
CA VAL A 241 -5.20 -19.83 13.11
C VAL A 241 -5.79 -20.90 14.00
N ARG A 242 -5.54 -22.19 13.71
CA ARG A 242 -5.98 -23.29 14.58
C ARG A 242 -5.28 -23.28 15.94
N ALA A 243 -3.96 -23.05 15.93
CA ALA A 243 -3.18 -22.95 17.18
C ALA A 243 -3.66 -21.78 18.05
N ALA A 244 -4.07 -20.69 17.44
CA ALA A 244 -4.64 -19.55 18.14
C ALA A 244 -6.07 -19.79 18.66
N GLY A 245 -6.75 -20.84 18.19
CA GLY A 245 -8.11 -21.19 18.61
C GLY A 245 -9.18 -20.22 18.13
N ALA A 246 -8.95 -19.52 17.03
CA ALA A 246 -9.95 -18.63 16.43
C ALA A 246 -11.12 -19.42 15.85
N ASP A 247 -12.34 -18.87 15.95
CA ASP A 247 -13.57 -19.50 15.42
C ASP A 247 -13.62 -19.44 13.89
N ALA A 248 -13.09 -18.35 13.32
CA ALA A 248 -13.09 -18.12 11.88
C ALA A 248 -11.77 -17.45 11.44
N PHE A 249 -11.50 -17.53 10.14
CA PHE A 249 -10.40 -16.82 9.48
C PHE A 249 -10.90 -16.06 8.25
N LEU A 250 -10.67 -14.73 8.23
CA LEU A 250 -10.95 -13.86 7.10
C LEU A 250 -9.64 -13.48 6.41
N THR A 251 -9.54 -13.80 5.13
CA THR A 251 -8.38 -13.55 4.28
C THR A 251 -8.80 -13.55 2.80
N ALA A 252 -7.85 -13.69 1.88
CA ALA A 252 -8.13 -13.76 0.44
C ALA A 252 -7.40 -14.94 -0.24
N ASP A 253 -7.71 -15.15 -1.53
CA ASP A 253 -7.05 -16.10 -2.44
C ASP A 253 -7.06 -17.55 -1.95
N LEU A 254 -8.10 -17.96 -1.24
CA LEU A 254 -8.21 -19.32 -0.72
C LEU A 254 -8.41 -20.32 -1.85
N ARG A 255 -7.46 -21.25 -1.96
CA ARG A 255 -7.48 -22.33 -2.94
C ARG A 255 -8.37 -23.50 -2.46
N HIS A 256 -8.97 -24.23 -3.40
CA HIS A 256 -9.93 -25.30 -3.12
C HIS A 256 -9.41 -26.35 -2.13
N HIS A 257 -8.26 -26.97 -2.40
CA HIS A 257 -7.76 -28.06 -1.57
C HIS A 257 -7.38 -27.61 -0.15
N PRO A 258 -6.54 -26.57 0.06
CA PRO A 258 -6.25 -26.06 1.40
C PRO A 258 -7.49 -25.66 2.19
N ALA A 259 -8.46 -24.98 1.55
CA ALA A 259 -9.69 -24.59 2.21
C ALA A 259 -10.57 -25.79 2.57
N SER A 260 -10.67 -26.79 1.66
CA SER A 260 -11.43 -28.02 1.92
C SER A 260 -10.82 -28.82 3.10
N GLU A 261 -9.50 -28.95 3.13
CA GLU A 261 -8.78 -29.64 4.22
C GLU A 261 -8.91 -28.87 5.54
N ALA A 262 -8.85 -27.54 5.50
CA ALA A 262 -9.00 -26.70 6.68
C ALA A 262 -10.38 -26.87 7.35
N THR A 263 -11.43 -27.00 6.55
CA THR A 263 -12.81 -27.20 7.04
C THR A 263 -13.13 -28.63 7.44
N GLN A 264 -12.31 -29.62 7.06
CA GLN A 264 -12.49 -31.06 7.38
C GLN A 264 -11.59 -31.55 8.53
N HIS A 265 -10.78 -30.68 9.09
CA HIS A 265 -9.84 -31.07 10.14
C HIS A 265 -10.54 -31.64 11.38
N THR A 266 -10.08 -32.81 11.85
CA THR A 266 -10.73 -33.57 12.94
C THR A 266 -10.12 -33.34 14.32
N GLY A 267 -9.06 -32.58 14.43
CA GLY A 267 -8.31 -32.31 15.68
C GLY A 267 -8.88 -31.20 16.57
N GLY A 268 -10.10 -30.73 16.31
CA GLY A 268 -10.76 -29.64 17.02
C GLY A 268 -12.04 -29.22 16.34
N SER A 269 -12.59 -28.04 16.67
CA SER A 269 -13.69 -27.47 15.89
C SER A 269 -13.24 -27.15 14.46
N PRO A 270 -14.00 -27.53 13.42
CA PRO A 270 -13.67 -27.16 12.05
C PRO A 270 -13.50 -25.65 11.93
N LEU A 271 -12.48 -25.16 11.22
CA LEU A 271 -12.25 -23.74 11.02
C LEU A 271 -13.29 -23.19 10.03
N ALA A 272 -13.98 -22.13 10.41
CA ALA A 272 -14.81 -21.37 9.48
C ALA A 272 -13.91 -20.41 8.67
N LEU A 273 -14.16 -20.30 7.35
CA LEU A 273 -13.34 -19.49 6.46
C LEU A 273 -14.20 -18.40 5.79
N LEU A 274 -13.62 -17.21 5.65
CA LEU A 274 -14.18 -16.13 4.84
C LEU A 274 -13.10 -15.73 3.83
N ASP A 275 -13.43 -15.81 2.56
CA ASP A 275 -12.56 -15.50 1.43
C ASP A 275 -13.07 -14.24 0.72
N ALA A 276 -12.42 -13.12 1.00
CA ALA A 276 -12.72 -11.82 0.41
C ALA A 276 -11.86 -11.58 -0.84
N ALA A 277 -12.12 -10.51 -1.59
CA ALA A 277 -11.22 -10.10 -2.66
C ALA A 277 -9.90 -9.58 -2.09
N HIS A 278 -8.78 -10.00 -2.67
CA HIS A 278 -7.42 -9.66 -2.22
C HIS A 278 -7.27 -8.15 -2.03
N TRP A 279 -7.49 -7.38 -3.08
CA TRP A 279 -7.43 -5.92 -3.06
C TRP A 279 -8.29 -5.31 -1.94
N ALA A 280 -9.49 -5.82 -1.69
CA ALA A 280 -10.39 -5.27 -0.68
C ALA A 280 -9.91 -5.52 0.75
N THR A 281 -9.12 -6.56 1.00
CA THR A 281 -8.54 -6.85 2.33
C THR A 281 -7.32 -5.98 2.64
N GLU A 282 -6.68 -5.38 1.63
CA GLU A 282 -5.46 -4.58 1.76
C GLU A 282 -5.70 -3.08 1.55
N TRP A 283 -6.73 -2.71 0.78
CA TRP A 283 -7.04 -1.30 0.53
C TRP A 283 -7.19 -0.44 1.80
N PRO A 284 -7.77 -0.93 2.93
CA PRO A 284 -7.85 -0.16 4.17
C PRO A 284 -6.48 0.33 4.68
N TRP A 285 -5.40 -0.42 4.38
CA TRP A 285 -4.05 0.01 4.71
C TRP A 285 -3.65 1.31 3.99
N CYS A 286 -4.10 1.56 2.79
CA CYS A 286 -3.77 2.79 2.07
C CYS A 286 -4.25 4.05 2.83
N GLU A 287 -5.42 4.00 3.47
CA GLU A 287 -5.92 5.11 4.31
C GLU A 287 -5.09 5.25 5.60
N GLN A 288 -4.76 4.13 6.26
CA GLN A 288 -3.89 4.10 7.43
C GLN A 288 -2.49 4.64 7.10
N ALA A 289 -1.89 4.19 6.01
CA ALA A 289 -0.56 4.59 5.55
C ALA A 289 -0.50 6.09 5.23
N ALA A 290 -1.51 6.61 4.55
CA ALA A 290 -1.63 8.04 4.29
C ALA A 290 -1.70 8.85 5.60
N ALA A 291 -2.53 8.43 6.55
CA ALA A 291 -2.63 9.09 7.85
C ALA A 291 -1.32 9.01 8.67
N GLN A 292 -0.57 7.90 8.58
CA GLN A 292 0.75 7.77 9.21
C GLN A 292 1.76 8.74 8.61
N LEU A 293 1.79 8.89 7.28
CA LEU A 293 2.67 9.86 6.61
C LEU A 293 2.24 11.31 6.89
N ASP A 294 0.95 11.60 6.94
CA ASP A 294 0.46 12.94 7.34
C ASP A 294 0.94 13.30 8.75
N ALA A 295 0.85 12.37 9.71
CA ALA A 295 1.36 12.58 11.06
C ALA A 295 2.88 12.77 11.10
N VAL A 296 3.65 12.15 10.21
CA VAL A 296 5.09 12.41 10.04
C VAL A 296 5.31 13.81 9.46
N SER A 297 4.59 14.15 8.40
CA SER A 297 4.64 15.46 7.75
C SER A 297 4.40 16.60 8.74
N ASP A 298 3.39 16.48 9.59
CA ASP A 298 3.07 17.45 10.63
C ASP A 298 4.22 17.62 11.64
N ARG A 299 4.82 16.50 12.10
CA ARG A 299 5.94 16.54 13.05
C ARG A 299 7.19 17.22 12.48
N HIS A 300 7.41 17.08 11.17
CA HIS A 300 8.57 17.69 10.48
C HIS A 300 8.27 19.08 9.94
N GLY A 301 7.01 19.54 9.99
CA GLY A 301 6.59 20.81 9.40
C GLY A 301 6.64 20.77 7.87
N TRP A 302 6.47 19.60 7.25
CA TRP A 302 6.39 19.42 5.81
C TRP A 302 5.00 19.84 5.30
N GLY A 303 4.94 20.30 4.07
CA GLY A 303 3.66 20.64 3.42
C GLY A 303 3.15 19.52 2.52
N LEU A 304 3.34 18.25 2.89
CA LEU A 304 2.88 17.10 2.12
C LEU A 304 1.35 17.07 2.05
N ARG A 305 0.85 16.55 0.94
CA ARG A 305 -0.56 16.24 0.73
C ARG A 305 -0.66 14.78 0.32
N THR A 306 -1.27 13.97 1.14
CA THR A 306 -1.52 12.57 0.83
C THR A 306 -2.87 12.41 0.15
N HIS A 307 -2.95 11.43 -0.73
CA HIS A 307 -4.15 10.99 -1.42
C HIS A 307 -4.21 9.48 -1.42
N VAL A 308 -5.42 8.92 -1.34
CA VAL A 308 -5.65 7.47 -1.44
C VAL A 308 -6.46 7.21 -2.70
N SER A 309 -5.93 6.35 -3.56
CA SER A 309 -6.66 5.91 -4.75
C SER A 309 -7.92 5.12 -4.34
N ARG A 310 -9.03 5.43 -5.00
CA ARG A 310 -10.27 4.68 -4.89
C ARG A 310 -10.54 3.83 -6.13
N THR A 311 -9.60 3.81 -7.06
CA THR A 311 -9.66 2.95 -8.25
C THR A 311 -9.54 1.51 -7.81
N VAL A 312 -10.57 0.72 -8.10
CA VAL A 312 -10.60 -0.72 -7.79
C VAL A 312 -9.72 -1.45 -8.80
N THR A 313 -8.61 -1.99 -8.35
CA THR A 313 -7.66 -2.73 -9.17
C THR A 313 -7.82 -4.25 -9.03
N ASP A 314 -8.83 -4.71 -8.29
CA ASP A 314 -9.21 -6.13 -8.26
C ASP A 314 -9.45 -6.63 -9.69
N PRO A 315 -8.82 -7.74 -10.13
CA PRO A 315 -8.89 -8.17 -11.53
C PRO A 315 -10.27 -8.73 -11.94
N TRP A 316 -11.09 -9.06 -10.95
CA TRP A 316 -12.42 -9.64 -11.20
C TRP A 316 -13.48 -8.54 -11.35
N THR A 317 -14.04 -8.41 -12.54
CA THR A 317 -14.97 -7.31 -12.87
C THR A 317 -16.43 -7.74 -12.91
N ALA A 318 -16.71 -9.03 -12.84
CA ALA A 318 -18.08 -9.56 -12.90
C ALA A 318 -18.21 -10.85 -12.09
N HIS A 319 -19.40 -11.05 -11.50
CA HIS A 319 -19.79 -12.29 -10.85
C HIS A 319 -21.14 -12.76 -11.40
N ALA A 320 -21.27 -14.06 -11.67
CA ALA A 320 -22.54 -14.68 -12.05
C ALA A 320 -22.84 -15.83 -11.08
N ALA A 321 -23.99 -15.75 -10.41
CA ALA A 321 -24.46 -16.85 -9.58
C ALA A 321 -24.76 -18.10 -10.43
N SER A 322 -24.33 -19.28 -9.95
CA SER A 322 -24.64 -20.54 -10.61
C SER A 322 -26.13 -20.84 -10.52
N THR A 323 -26.72 -21.33 -11.62
CA THR A 323 -28.06 -21.93 -11.59
C THR A 323 -27.90 -23.39 -11.19
N PRO A 324 -28.59 -23.88 -10.14
CA PRO A 324 -28.49 -25.28 -9.74
C PRO A 324 -28.97 -26.21 -10.84
N LEU A 325 -28.13 -27.12 -11.31
CA LEU A 325 -28.50 -28.21 -12.20
C LEU A 325 -29.18 -29.37 -11.43
N PHE A 326 -28.97 -29.40 -10.13
CA PHE A 326 -29.59 -30.33 -9.17
C PHE A 326 -29.67 -29.60 -7.82
N THR A 327 -30.56 -30.02 -6.93
CA THR A 327 -30.58 -29.50 -5.55
C THR A 327 -29.37 -30.08 -4.79
N PRO A 328 -28.39 -29.26 -4.36
CA PRO A 328 -27.29 -29.77 -3.58
C PRO A 328 -27.83 -30.37 -2.28
N THR A 329 -27.48 -31.61 -1.98
CA THR A 329 -27.68 -32.16 -0.64
C THR A 329 -26.48 -31.71 0.22
N HIS A 330 -26.64 -30.67 1.03
CA HIS A 330 -25.74 -30.42 2.09
C HIS A 330 -25.95 -31.50 3.17
N THR A 331 -25.02 -32.41 3.33
CA THR A 331 -24.98 -33.26 4.50
C THR A 331 -24.66 -32.38 5.70
N THR A 332 -25.69 -31.82 6.33
CA THR A 332 -25.57 -31.36 7.71
C THR A 332 -25.24 -32.63 8.50
N GLY A 333 -23.99 -32.69 9.02
CA GLY A 333 -23.51 -33.80 9.82
C GLY A 333 -24.47 -33.98 11.00
N ALA A 334 -25.29 -35.05 10.93
CA ALA A 334 -26.04 -35.48 12.10
C ALA A 334 -25.00 -35.80 13.20
N PRO A 335 -25.18 -35.31 14.43
CA PRO A 335 -24.35 -35.73 15.53
C PRO A 335 -24.50 -37.22 15.73
N ARG A 336 -23.36 -37.95 15.72
CA ARG A 336 -23.28 -39.35 16.18
C ARG A 336 -22.99 -39.37 17.66
#